data_0e37615bd2501c2c51c90452c142994a
#
_entry.id   0e37615bd2501c2c51c90452c142994a
#
_cell.length_a   1.000
_cell.length_b   1.000
_cell.length_c   1.000
_cell.angle_alpha   90.00
_cell.angle_beta   90.00
_cell.angle_gamma   90.00
#
_symmetry.space_group_name_H-M   'P 1'
#
loop_
_entity.id
_entity.type
_entity.pdbx_description
1 polymer ?
#
loop_
_entity_poly.entity_id
_entity_poly.type
_entity_poly.pdbx_seq_one_letter_code
_entity_poly.pdbx_strand_id
1 'polypeptide(L)'
;MVNYLTRREKEVLEFIKDFAVKNGFAPSLDEIREGLGLSSVSTVHEHISKLVSKGFLARHPNKARSVQLKQPGESPELPITTLQHLVNRTKSPELGKLEIASVVPSEAGCVAVIVQGNSLANEGVMSGDYLIVVPGAGLMEGDIMVGLMDGFKPVMGRIYHFGTKAIIKPIQEKRDSMVIDPNQLVVVGRVKGVIRSYL
;
A
#
# COMPACT_ATOMS: atom_id res chain seq x y z
N MET A 1 -12.93 0.19 -6.02
CA MET A 1 -13.91 -0.91 -5.82
C MET A 1 -14.30 -0.91 -4.36
N VAL A 2 -15.58 -0.83 -4.07
CA VAL A 2 -16.08 -1.01 -2.69
C VAL A 2 -15.82 -2.46 -2.31
N ASN A 3 -15.02 -2.69 -1.27
CA ASN A 3 -14.66 -4.03 -0.81
C ASN A 3 -15.85 -4.67 -0.08
N TYR A 4 -16.80 -5.21 -0.84
CA TYR A 4 -17.89 -5.98 -0.27
C TYR A 4 -17.36 -7.31 0.27
N LEU A 5 -17.72 -7.62 1.50
CA LEU A 5 -17.51 -8.94 2.07
C LEU A 5 -18.53 -9.90 1.46
N THR A 6 -18.07 -11.08 1.07
CA THR A 6 -19.00 -12.19 0.77
C THR A 6 -19.70 -12.60 2.06
N ARG A 7 -20.82 -13.30 1.96
CA ARG A 7 -21.56 -13.81 3.12
C ARG A 7 -20.65 -14.62 4.06
N ARG A 8 -19.80 -15.49 3.51
CA ARG A 8 -18.86 -16.31 4.29
C ARG A 8 -17.75 -15.50 4.94
N GLU A 9 -17.20 -14.52 4.24
CA GLU A 9 -16.19 -13.61 4.82
C GLU A 9 -16.77 -12.81 5.98
N LYS A 10 -18.04 -12.38 5.87
CA LYS A 10 -18.75 -11.69 6.95
C LYS A 10 -18.94 -12.60 8.16
N GLU A 11 -19.40 -13.85 7.95
CA GLU A 11 -19.57 -14.85 9.02
C GLU A 11 -18.24 -15.10 9.75
N VAL A 12 -17.12 -15.26 9.02
CA VAL A 12 -15.78 -15.43 9.62
C VAL A 12 -15.36 -14.19 10.42
N LEU A 13 -15.57 -13.01 9.90
CA LEU A 13 -15.21 -11.76 10.58
C LEU A 13 -16.03 -11.56 11.86
N GLU A 14 -17.33 -11.81 11.83
CA GLU A 14 -18.23 -11.70 12.99
C GLU A 14 -17.83 -12.72 14.05
N PHE A 15 -17.58 -13.97 13.68
CA PHE A 15 -17.11 -15.00 14.61
C PHE A 15 -15.82 -14.56 15.34
N ILE A 16 -14.84 -14.04 14.59
CA ILE A 16 -13.58 -13.58 15.20
C ILE A 16 -13.83 -12.43 16.19
N LYS A 17 -14.74 -11.51 15.85
CA LYS A 17 -15.12 -10.37 16.72
C LYS A 17 -15.77 -10.86 18.02
N ASP A 18 -16.77 -11.69 17.89
CA ASP A 18 -17.53 -12.19 19.04
C ASP A 18 -16.65 -13.04 19.97
N PHE A 19 -15.78 -13.87 19.37
CA PHE A 19 -14.84 -14.68 20.12
C PHE A 19 -13.83 -13.81 20.89
N ALA A 20 -13.29 -12.78 20.24
CA ALA A 20 -12.33 -11.87 20.88
C ALA A 20 -12.97 -11.02 22.00
N VAL A 21 -14.20 -10.57 21.84
CA VAL A 21 -14.95 -9.86 22.89
C VAL A 21 -15.21 -10.76 24.07
N LYS A 22 -15.61 -12.03 23.83
CA LYS A 22 -15.96 -12.99 24.88
C LYS A 22 -14.75 -13.49 25.66
N ASN A 23 -13.62 -13.71 24.98
CA ASN A 23 -12.47 -14.40 25.58
C ASN A 23 -11.28 -13.48 25.88
N GLY A 24 -11.28 -12.23 25.38
CA GLY A 24 -10.16 -11.29 25.56
C GLY A 24 -8.96 -11.52 24.65
N PHE A 25 -9.04 -12.50 23.74
CA PHE A 25 -8.00 -12.83 22.76
C PHE A 25 -8.60 -13.39 21.47
N ALA A 26 -7.82 -13.33 20.39
CA ALA A 26 -8.26 -13.82 19.08
C ALA A 26 -8.34 -15.35 19.01
N PRO A 27 -9.28 -15.93 18.23
CA PRO A 27 -9.36 -17.37 18.04
C PRO A 27 -8.18 -17.91 17.22
N SER A 28 -7.85 -19.17 17.41
CA SER A 28 -6.97 -19.95 16.53
C SER A 28 -7.71 -20.35 15.24
N LEU A 29 -6.97 -20.82 14.24
CA LEU A 29 -7.57 -21.31 13.00
C LEU A 29 -8.49 -22.51 13.21
N ASP A 30 -8.14 -23.39 14.16
CA ASP A 30 -8.96 -24.55 14.51
C ASP A 30 -10.25 -24.14 15.22
N GLU A 31 -10.18 -23.19 16.15
CA GLU A 31 -11.38 -22.64 16.82
C GLU A 31 -12.32 -21.97 15.82
N ILE A 32 -11.78 -21.28 14.80
CA ILE A 32 -12.60 -20.70 13.71
C ILE A 32 -13.23 -21.82 12.87
N ARG A 33 -12.45 -22.86 12.51
CA ARG A 33 -12.92 -23.98 11.72
C ARG A 33 -14.10 -24.68 12.42
N GLU A 34 -13.93 -25.00 13.70
CA GLU A 34 -14.93 -25.68 14.52
C GLU A 34 -16.18 -24.82 14.73
N GLY A 35 -15.97 -23.56 15.13
CA GLY A 35 -17.07 -22.65 15.42
C GLY A 35 -17.96 -22.32 14.22
N LEU A 36 -17.40 -22.37 13.01
CA LEU A 36 -18.13 -22.11 11.76
C LEU A 36 -18.48 -23.37 10.95
N GLY A 37 -18.12 -24.56 11.45
CA GLY A 37 -18.36 -25.83 10.76
C GLY A 37 -17.66 -25.91 9.39
N LEU A 38 -16.44 -25.34 9.28
CA LEU A 38 -15.68 -25.39 8.06
C LEU A 38 -14.95 -26.71 7.90
N SER A 39 -14.84 -27.20 6.66
CA SER A 39 -14.30 -28.52 6.34
C SER A 39 -12.79 -28.65 6.61
N SER A 40 -12.03 -27.57 6.51
CA SER A 40 -10.58 -27.61 6.68
C SER A 40 -10.00 -26.29 7.18
N VAL A 41 -8.84 -26.36 7.84
CA VAL A 41 -8.04 -25.19 8.24
C VAL A 41 -7.57 -24.39 7.03
N SER A 42 -7.34 -25.05 5.89
CA SER A 42 -6.96 -24.37 4.64
C SER A 42 -8.05 -23.43 4.16
N THR A 43 -9.33 -23.81 4.27
CA THR A 43 -10.48 -22.96 3.95
C THR A 43 -10.54 -21.73 4.85
N VAL A 44 -10.28 -21.90 6.16
CA VAL A 44 -10.19 -20.79 7.12
C VAL A 44 -9.07 -19.84 6.71
N HIS A 45 -7.91 -20.39 6.35
CA HIS A 45 -6.74 -19.63 5.93
C HIS A 45 -7.03 -18.77 4.70
N GLU A 46 -7.77 -19.31 3.74
CA GLU A 46 -8.17 -18.58 2.53
C GLU A 46 -9.10 -17.39 2.86
N HIS A 47 -10.12 -17.62 3.71
CA HIS A 47 -11.01 -16.53 4.14
C HIS A 47 -10.28 -15.45 4.93
N ILE A 48 -9.39 -15.84 5.83
CA ILE A 48 -8.56 -14.88 6.59
C ILE A 48 -7.65 -14.10 5.64
N SER A 49 -7.00 -14.75 4.68
CA SER A 49 -6.14 -14.06 3.70
C SER A 49 -6.93 -13.03 2.88
N LYS A 50 -8.16 -13.34 2.49
CA LYS A 50 -9.07 -12.41 1.82
C LYS A 50 -9.48 -11.25 2.74
N LEU A 51 -9.77 -11.52 4.01
CA LEU A 51 -10.10 -10.48 4.99
C LEU A 51 -8.91 -9.57 5.31
N VAL A 52 -7.71 -10.12 5.34
CA VAL A 52 -6.45 -9.36 5.49
C VAL A 52 -6.22 -8.48 4.25
N SER A 53 -6.36 -9.03 3.05
CA SER A 53 -6.20 -8.27 1.80
C SER A 53 -7.24 -7.16 1.63
N LYS A 54 -8.45 -7.36 2.18
CA LYS A 54 -9.53 -6.37 2.25
C LYS A 54 -9.40 -5.39 3.43
N GLY A 55 -8.38 -5.56 4.29
CA GLY A 55 -8.08 -4.64 5.39
C GLY A 55 -8.94 -4.79 6.65
N PHE A 56 -9.75 -5.86 6.78
CA PHE A 56 -10.57 -6.11 7.98
C PHE A 56 -9.82 -6.80 9.10
N LEU A 57 -8.74 -7.53 8.76
CA LEU A 57 -7.89 -8.25 9.71
C LEU A 57 -6.42 -7.89 9.48
N ALA A 58 -5.62 -7.98 10.53
CA ALA A 58 -4.16 -8.02 10.45
C ALA A 58 -3.68 -9.42 10.86
N ARG A 59 -2.54 -9.87 10.30
CA ARG A 59 -1.93 -11.14 10.65
C ARG A 59 -0.46 -10.93 10.96
N HIS A 60 -0.02 -11.44 12.10
CA HIS A 60 1.40 -11.49 12.45
C HIS A 60 1.93 -12.89 12.13
N PRO A 61 2.89 -13.05 11.20
CA PRO A 61 3.47 -14.34 10.90
C PRO A 61 4.15 -14.92 12.15
N ASN A 62 4.10 -16.25 12.30
CA ASN A 62 4.78 -17.04 13.35
C ASN A 62 4.27 -16.87 14.80
N LYS A 63 3.03 -16.42 15.01
CA LYS A 63 2.38 -16.46 16.32
C LYS A 63 1.14 -17.36 16.29
N ALA A 64 1.02 -18.25 17.28
CA ALA A 64 -0.27 -18.86 17.58
C ALA A 64 -1.28 -17.72 17.88
N ARG A 65 -2.52 -17.79 17.37
CA ARG A 65 -3.52 -16.70 17.47
C ARG A 65 -3.08 -15.42 16.77
N SER A 66 -2.51 -15.58 15.56
CA SER A 66 -1.90 -14.50 14.78
C SER A 66 -2.90 -13.53 14.13
N VAL A 67 -4.19 -13.79 14.24
CA VAL A 67 -5.24 -12.94 13.66
C VAL A 67 -5.61 -11.86 14.64
N GLN A 68 -5.52 -10.60 14.22
CA GLN A 68 -6.02 -9.45 14.99
C GLN A 68 -7.11 -8.74 14.21
N LEU A 69 -8.19 -8.38 14.91
CA LEU A 69 -9.16 -7.44 14.37
C LEU A 69 -8.46 -6.10 14.18
N LYS A 70 -8.55 -5.54 12.98
CA LYS A 70 -8.31 -4.11 12.85
C LYS A 70 -9.46 -3.41 13.52
N GLN A 71 -9.20 -2.68 14.60
CA GLN A 71 -10.23 -1.86 15.22
C GLN A 71 -10.71 -0.81 14.22
N PRO A 72 -12.03 -0.53 14.15
CA PRO A 72 -12.52 0.63 13.43
C PRO A 72 -11.87 1.88 14.06
N GLY A 73 -10.91 2.47 13.37
CA GLY A 73 -10.12 3.60 13.89
C GLY A 73 -8.62 3.40 13.87
N GLU A 74 -8.09 2.17 13.78
CA GLU A 74 -6.67 1.94 13.47
C GLU A 74 -6.46 1.98 11.96
N SER A 75 -6.53 3.17 11.41
CA SER A 75 -6.00 3.42 10.07
C SER A 75 -4.49 3.18 10.12
N PRO A 76 -3.90 2.43 9.18
CA PRO A 76 -2.45 2.30 9.14
C PRO A 76 -1.84 3.69 9.02
N GLU A 77 -0.99 4.04 9.98
CA GLU A 77 -0.22 5.27 9.97
C GLU A 77 1.02 5.08 9.09
N LEU A 78 1.22 5.95 8.14
CA LEU A 78 2.44 5.99 7.34
C LEU A 78 3.31 7.18 7.75
N PRO A 79 4.60 7.00 7.92
CA PRO A 79 5.50 8.12 8.14
C PRO A 79 5.48 9.05 6.93
N ILE A 80 5.35 10.35 7.17
CA ILE A 80 5.40 11.36 6.11
C ILE A 80 6.87 11.72 5.84
N THR A 81 7.22 11.77 4.56
CA THR A 81 8.57 12.12 4.09
C THR A 81 8.50 12.94 2.79
N THR A 82 9.64 13.31 2.24
CA THR A 82 9.75 13.96 0.92
C THR A 82 10.52 13.08 -0.05
N LEU A 83 10.35 13.29 -1.36
CA LEU A 83 11.13 12.59 -2.38
C LEU A 83 12.64 12.75 -2.16
N GLN A 84 13.08 13.96 -1.82
CA GLN A 84 14.49 14.28 -1.62
C GLN A 84 15.12 13.49 -0.46
N HIS A 85 14.38 13.30 0.65
CA HIS A 85 14.86 12.50 1.79
C HIS A 85 15.00 11.02 1.44
N LEU A 86 14.08 10.48 0.65
CA LEU A 86 14.16 9.09 0.18
C LEU A 86 15.35 8.87 -0.75
N VAL A 87 15.62 9.81 -1.66
CA VAL A 87 16.76 9.73 -2.57
C VAL A 87 18.09 9.82 -1.83
N ASN A 88 18.21 10.80 -0.95
CA ASN A 88 19.45 11.04 -0.22
C ASN A 88 19.67 10.04 0.93
N ARG A 89 18.68 9.16 1.21
CA ARG A 89 18.69 8.23 2.33
C ARG A 89 19.00 8.92 3.67
N THR A 90 18.57 10.16 3.79
CA THR A 90 18.72 10.95 5.02
C THR A 90 17.55 10.65 5.96
N LYS A 91 17.79 10.84 7.26
CA LYS A 91 16.72 10.74 8.25
C LYS A 91 15.64 11.77 7.89
N SER A 92 14.42 11.30 7.62
CA SER A 92 13.29 12.20 7.34
C SER A 92 13.10 13.16 8.52
N PRO A 93 12.82 14.44 8.27
CA PRO A 93 12.30 15.29 9.32
C PRO A 93 11.00 14.65 9.85
N GLU A 94 10.70 14.85 11.12
CA GLU A 94 9.46 14.39 11.71
C GLU A 94 8.28 15.23 11.16
N LEU A 95 7.87 14.93 9.94
CA LEU A 95 6.72 15.57 9.29
C LEU A 95 5.38 15.00 9.80
N GLY A 96 5.46 14.09 10.76
CA GLY A 96 4.29 13.41 11.31
C GLY A 96 3.96 12.10 10.60
N LYS A 97 2.73 11.64 10.80
CA LYS A 97 2.19 10.42 10.23
C LYS A 97 0.89 10.71 9.52
N LEU A 98 0.64 10.02 8.42
CA LEU A 98 -0.60 10.06 7.67
C LEU A 98 -1.43 8.83 8.03
N GLU A 99 -2.60 9.05 8.57
CA GLU A 99 -3.61 7.98 8.70
C GLU A 99 -4.20 7.69 7.32
N ILE A 100 -4.07 6.47 6.87
CA ILE A 100 -4.65 6.04 5.60
C ILE A 100 -5.81 5.08 5.84
N ALA A 101 -6.91 5.29 5.11
CA ALA A 101 -7.99 4.33 5.12
C ALA A 101 -7.48 2.97 4.60
N SER A 102 -8.01 1.88 5.14
CA SER A 102 -7.65 0.48 4.77
C SER A 102 -7.87 0.14 3.28
N VAL A 103 -8.34 1.09 2.50
CA VAL A 103 -8.51 1.00 1.04
C VAL A 103 -7.18 1.04 0.28
N VAL A 104 -6.16 1.69 0.87
CA VAL A 104 -4.82 1.71 0.26
C VAL A 104 -4.06 0.49 0.76
N PRO A 105 -3.65 -0.43 -0.13
CA PRO A 105 -2.84 -1.57 0.27
C PRO A 105 -1.53 -1.08 0.91
N SER A 106 -1.39 -1.21 2.22
CA SER A 106 -0.13 -0.95 2.90
C SER A 106 0.73 -2.21 2.86
N GLU A 107 1.84 -2.15 2.15
CA GLU A 107 2.92 -3.14 2.25
C GLU A 107 3.88 -2.69 3.36
N ALA A 108 4.63 -3.64 3.93
CA ALA A 108 5.65 -3.31 4.91
C ALA A 108 6.67 -2.32 4.30
N GLY A 109 6.96 -1.25 5.02
CA GLY A 109 7.88 -0.20 4.56
C GLY A 109 7.26 0.89 3.68
N CYS A 110 5.94 0.89 3.46
CA CYS A 110 5.27 2.02 2.82
C CYS A 110 5.51 3.33 3.57
N VAL A 111 5.65 4.40 2.82
CA VAL A 111 5.74 5.77 3.33
C VAL A 111 4.78 6.70 2.56
N ALA A 112 4.35 7.78 3.20
CA ALA A 112 3.61 8.85 2.57
C ALA A 112 4.58 9.96 2.14
N VAL A 113 4.71 10.17 0.83
CA VAL A 113 5.56 11.23 0.28
C VAL A 113 4.72 12.44 0.01
N ILE A 114 4.96 13.53 0.74
CA ILE A 114 4.28 14.80 0.45
C ILE A 114 4.82 15.41 -0.83
N VAL A 115 3.91 15.77 -1.73
CA VAL A 115 4.24 16.40 -3.02
C VAL A 115 4.40 17.89 -2.83
N GLN A 116 5.51 18.42 -3.27
CA GLN A 116 5.81 19.86 -3.26
C GLN A 116 5.96 20.36 -4.68
N GLY A 117 5.30 21.47 -4.99
CA GLY A 117 5.30 22.04 -6.34
C GLY A 117 4.45 21.26 -7.34
N ASN A 118 4.54 21.64 -8.60
CA ASN A 118 3.64 21.18 -9.66
C ASN A 118 4.30 20.26 -10.69
N SER A 119 5.48 19.73 -10.39
CA SER A 119 6.23 18.89 -11.36
C SER A 119 5.48 17.62 -11.77
N LEU A 120 4.58 17.12 -10.92
CA LEU A 120 3.76 15.94 -11.18
C LEU A 120 2.31 16.27 -11.56
N ALA A 121 1.96 17.55 -11.70
CA ALA A 121 0.60 17.98 -12.03
C ALA A 121 0.08 17.34 -13.32
N ASN A 122 0.97 17.09 -14.24
CA ASN A 122 0.69 16.45 -15.51
C ASN A 122 0.26 14.97 -15.37
N GLU A 123 0.57 14.35 -14.23
CA GLU A 123 0.15 13.00 -13.87
C GLU A 123 -1.09 13.01 -12.94
N GLY A 124 -1.73 14.17 -12.78
CA GLY A 124 -2.89 14.37 -11.93
C GLY A 124 -2.53 14.53 -10.44
N VAL A 125 -1.24 14.67 -10.13
CA VAL A 125 -0.73 14.79 -8.75
C VAL A 125 -0.36 16.25 -8.50
N MET A 126 -0.97 16.87 -7.49
CA MET A 126 -0.84 18.28 -7.18
C MET A 126 0.03 18.50 -5.93
N SER A 127 0.49 19.72 -5.75
CA SER A 127 1.14 20.13 -4.49
C SER A 127 0.20 19.94 -3.31
N GLY A 128 0.70 19.34 -2.24
CA GLY A 128 -0.07 18.97 -1.05
C GLY A 128 -0.66 17.55 -1.08
N ASP A 129 -0.64 16.86 -2.23
CA ASP A 129 -1.01 15.45 -2.28
C ASP A 129 0.03 14.58 -1.55
N TYR A 130 -0.40 13.41 -1.12
CA TYR A 130 0.48 12.37 -0.60
C TYR A 130 0.54 11.20 -1.58
N LEU A 131 1.74 10.87 -2.05
CA LEU A 131 2.00 9.61 -2.75
C LEU A 131 2.27 8.51 -1.73
N ILE A 132 1.56 7.41 -1.82
CA ILE A 132 1.87 6.21 -1.06
C ILE A 132 2.89 5.40 -1.83
N VAL A 133 4.09 5.30 -1.28
CA VAL A 133 5.26 4.75 -1.97
C VAL A 133 5.85 3.59 -1.19
N VAL A 134 6.25 2.54 -1.88
CA VAL A 134 7.12 1.46 -1.37
C VAL A 134 8.54 1.75 -1.84
N PRO A 135 9.41 2.31 -0.98
CA PRO A 135 10.77 2.66 -1.37
C PRO A 135 11.61 1.42 -1.68
N GLY A 136 12.49 1.51 -2.66
CA GLY A 136 13.43 0.44 -3.00
C GLY A 136 12.79 -0.85 -3.46
N ALA A 137 11.48 -0.86 -3.74
CA ALA A 137 10.81 -2.04 -4.29
C ALA A 137 11.36 -2.39 -5.68
N GLY A 138 11.58 -3.68 -5.91
CA GLY A 138 11.83 -4.18 -7.26
C GLY A 138 10.63 -3.83 -8.14
N LEU A 139 10.87 -3.09 -9.23
CA LEU A 139 9.83 -2.71 -10.17
C LEU A 139 9.64 -3.79 -11.22
N MET A 140 8.40 -4.09 -11.53
CA MET A 140 8.00 -4.90 -12.68
C MET A 140 7.50 -3.98 -13.80
N GLU A 141 7.50 -4.50 -15.03
CA GLU A 141 6.92 -3.79 -16.16
C GLU A 141 5.46 -3.44 -15.93
N GLY A 142 5.12 -2.18 -16.19
CA GLY A 142 3.78 -1.65 -15.97
C GLY A 142 3.52 -1.10 -14.56
N ASP A 143 4.45 -1.29 -13.62
CA ASP A 143 4.35 -0.65 -12.31
C ASP A 143 4.38 0.87 -12.44
N ILE A 144 3.62 1.56 -11.59
CA ILE A 144 3.73 3.01 -11.47
C ILE A 144 4.89 3.31 -10.54
N MET A 145 5.89 4.00 -11.05
CA MET A 145 7.04 4.44 -10.28
C MET A 145 7.04 5.95 -10.04
N VAL A 146 7.73 6.36 -9.00
CA VAL A 146 8.17 7.75 -8.78
C VAL A 146 9.69 7.77 -8.63
N GLY A 147 10.31 8.78 -9.23
CA GLY A 147 11.76 8.93 -9.22
C GLY A 147 12.19 10.38 -9.47
N LEU A 148 13.50 10.56 -9.58
CA LEU A 148 14.10 11.82 -10.00
C LEU A 148 14.89 11.60 -11.29
N MET A 149 14.60 12.43 -12.28
CA MET A 149 15.42 12.54 -13.49
C MET A 149 16.52 13.57 -13.23
N ASP A 150 17.75 13.26 -13.65
CA ASP A 150 18.95 14.06 -13.44
C ASP A 150 19.19 14.42 -11.96
N GLY A 151 18.68 13.62 -11.04
CA GLY A 151 18.85 13.77 -9.59
C GLY A 151 17.95 14.81 -8.91
N PHE A 152 17.18 15.60 -9.63
CA PHE A 152 16.38 16.68 -9.04
C PHE A 152 14.97 16.85 -9.62
N LYS A 153 14.69 16.41 -10.85
CA LYS A 153 13.38 16.62 -11.50
C LYS A 153 12.45 15.43 -11.21
N PRO A 154 11.38 15.61 -10.42
CA PRO A 154 10.42 14.54 -10.16
C PRO A 154 9.78 14.04 -11.44
N VAL A 155 9.72 12.72 -11.56
CA VAL A 155 9.05 12.01 -12.66
C VAL A 155 8.23 10.87 -12.11
N MET A 156 7.05 10.65 -12.67
CA MET A 156 6.15 9.56 -12.31
C MET A 156 5.50 9.00 -13.58
N GLY A 157 5.28 7.70 -13.58
CA GLY A 157 4.61 7.04 -14.72
C GLY A 157 4.76 5.54 -14.64
N ARG A 158 4.22 4.84 -15.65
CA ARG A 158 4.40 3.38 -15.79
C ARG A 158 5.73 3.09 -16.43
N ILE A 159 6.55 2.29 -15.74
CA ILE A 159 7.88 1.92 -16.22
C ILE A 159 7.81 0.67 -17.09
N TYR A 160 8.55 0.71 -18.20
CA TYR A 160 8.81 -0.43 -19.06
C TYR A 160 10.29 -0.45 -19.41
N HIS A 161 10.88 -1.64 -19.53
CA HIS A 161 12.25 -1.80 -19.96
C HIS A 161 12.28 -2.23 -21.43
N PHE A 162 13.14 -1.59 -22.20
CA PHE A 162 13.38 -1.97 -23.59
C PHE A 162 14.88 -1.95 -23.87
N GLY A 163 15.51 -3.11 -23.83
CA GLY A 163 16.96 -3.25 -23.99
C GLY A 163 17.71 -2.46 -22.90
N THR A 164 18.52 -1.49 -23.35
CA THR A 164 19.34 -0.62 -22.46
C THR A 164 18.63 0.67 -22.06
N LYS A 165 17.36 0.86 -22.43
CA LYS A 165 16.59 2.08 -22.14
C LYS A 165 15.40 1.80 -21.26
N ALA A 166 15.01 2.77 -20.45
CA ALA A 166 13.76 2.76 -19.71
C ALA A 166 12.74 3.61 -20.47
N ILE A 167 11.52 3.11 -20.59
CA ILE A 167 10.39 3.86 -21.12
C ILE A 167 9.46 4.16 -19.98
N ILE A 168 9.18 5.44 -19.74
CA ILE A 168 8.18 5.89 -18.79
C ILE A 168 6.97 6.36 -19.58
N LYS A 169 5.86 5.61 -19.46
CA LYS A 169 4.57 6.01 -20.01
C LYS A 169 3.83 6.87 -19.00
N PRO A 170 3.35 8.04 -19.37
CA PRO A 170 2.47 8.83 -18.52
C PRO A 170 1.26 8.05 -18.07
N ILE A 171 0.75 8.37 -16.87
CA ILE A 171 -0.48 7.76 -16.34
C ILE A 171 -1.68 8.27 -17.16
N GLN A 172 -1.62 9.54 -17.60
CA GLN A 172 -2.63 10.13 -18.45
C GLN A 172 -2.33 9.83 -19.94
N GLU A 173 -3.27 9.20 -20.62
CA GLU A 173 -3.12 8.64 -21.98
C GLU A 173 -2.80 9.66 -23.11
N LYS A 174 -2.89 10.96 -22.85
CA LYS A 174 -2.73 12.02 -23.88
C LYS A 174 -1.29 12.51 -24.06
N ARG A 175 -0.28 11.78 -23.55
CA ARG A 175 1.10 12.24 -23.60
C ARG A 175 2.04 11.19 -24.19
N ASP A 176 3.10 11.68 -24.81
CA ASP A 176 4.14 10.84 -25.34
C ASP A 176 4.94 10.17 -24.22
N SER A 177 5.34 8.96 -24.48
CA SER A 177 6.25 8.19 -23.61
C SER A 177 7.63 8.84 -23.59
N MET A 178 8.25 8.89 -22.41
CA MET A 178 9.63 9.31 -22.28
C MET A 178 10.56 8.13 -22.39
N VAL A 179 11.54 8.22 -23.28
CA VAL A 179 12.63 7.23 -23.40
C VAL A 179 13.83 7.81 -22.67
N ILE A 180 14.27 7.16 -21.62
CA ILE A 180 15.29 7.68 -20.69
C ILE A 180 16.43 6.69 -20.60
N ASP A 181 17.66 7.21 -20.52
CA ASP A 181 18.81 6.43 -20.10
C ASP A 181 18.64 6.07 -18.60
N PRO A 182 18.70 4.79 -18.20
CA PRO A 182 18.58 4.40 -16.81
C PRO A 182 19.56 5.12 -15.88
N ASN A 183 20.71 5.55 -16.35
CA ASN A 183 21.70 6.30 -15.56
C ASN A 183 21.23 7.71 -15.18
N GLN A 184 20.25 8.26 -15.90
CA GLN A 184 19.64 9.58 -15.62
C GLN A 184 18.44 9.47 -14.69
N LEU A 185 18.01 8.25 -14.34
CA LEU A 185 16.82 8.00 -13.53
C LEU A 185 17.19 7.40 -12.17
N VAL A 186 16.93 8.14 -11.11
CA VAL A 186 16.96 7.62 -9.75
C VAL A 186 15.55 7.19 -9.37
N VAL A 187 15.29 5.88 -9.39
CA VAL A 187 14.01 5.34 -8.93
C VAL A 187 13.93 5.42 -7.41
N VAL A 188 12.88 6.07 -6.91
CA VAL A 188 12.60 6.18 -5.46
C VAL A 188 11.80 4.98 -4.99
N GLY A 189 10.77 4.61 -5.72
CA GLY A 189 9.97 3.45 -5.36
C GLY A 189 8.71 3.30 -6.23
N ARG A 190 7.94 2.27 -5.86
CA ARG A 190 6.67 1.95 -6.50
C ARG A 190 5.54 2.73 -5.84
N VAL A 191 4.72 3.38 -6.66
CA VAL A 191 3.54 4.13 -6.21
C VAL A 191 2.34 3.19 -6.09
N LYS A 192 1.69 3.19 -4.94
CA LYS A 192 0.49 2.41 -4.63
C LYS A 192 -0.80 3.22 -4.73
N GLY A 193 -0.70 4.52 -4.54
CA GLY A 193 -1.85 5.41 -4.59
C GLY A 193 -1.50 6.87 -4.35
N VAL A 194 -2.50 7.70 -4.50
CA VAL A 194 -2.44 9.14 -4.22
C VAL A 194 -3.59 9.46 -3.26
N ILE A 195 -3.29 10.24 -2.24
CA ILE A 195 -4.29 10.76 -1.29
C ILE A 195 -4.30 12.28 -1.42
N ARG A 196 -5.48 12.85 -1.61
CA ARG A 196 -5.73 14.29 -1.63
C ARG A 196 -6.74 14.65 -0.56
N SER A 197 -6.39 15.63 0.26
CA SER A 197 -7.32 16.24 1.22
C SER A 197 -7.84 17.55 0.64
N TYR A 198 -9.14 17.76 0.76
CA TYR A 198 -9.82 19.02 0.44
C TYR A 198 -10.28 19.61 1.78
N LEU A 199 -9.37 20.19 2.52
CA LEU A 199 -9.66 20.93 3.77
C LEU A 199 -9.77 22.42 3.47
#